data_e6741a42a20facf58494137bb9454388
#
_entry.id   e6741a42a20facf58494137bb9454388
#
_cell.length_a   1.000
_cell.length_b   1.000
_cell.length_c   1.000
_cell.angle_alpha   90.00
_cell.angle_beta   90.00
_cell.angle_gamma   90.00
#
_symmetry.space_group_name_H-M   'P 1'
#
loop_
_entity.id
_entity.type
_entity.pdbx_description
1 polymer ?
#
loop_
_entity_poly.entity_id
_entity_poly.type
_entity_poly.pdbx_seq_one_letter_code
_entity_poly.pdbx_strand_id
1 'polypeptide(L)'
;MEDSRFKNLFWLLSKDYNINPNLDFITKDNIYAEIFQTALFGFAHRFYDMNSVMKIIDNISNKTDIFTILMIILDSNLKDKMLKERNGLEDFDRLQKLYYSDKYYKSNPQNISEELEKYHYTDKPWTTTKSIREILMLTKTKCDDSLSLIDLMIKIVNKYFYSYKTNSQDDNFEKIKKEVKPVIQKTSQKIITKQENVSQLEKYSIGSQEFTEDLYKLLEDEDVDSDSSTQKTSRTKDVHQNIERLYGKSIVDQSILNSLKNKLSTDIHSDVNFHIVNANSTRIENYRTNLLVESYNDNIKHFEKNILIYNRQVNLLSEMLKQALLKNEDDDVRRSTFGTIDIKRAWRHTKLNDNKIFNKIYKNENSPMSVDLLLDMSASQNEKKEIIASEAYVIAKALSDLSIKVRVLGFQNMYDYLIITKFKDYDEQNCKNIFHYHPEGSNRDGLALKFMRNIMTEQMESKLLIMLTDGKPNNIVNLNFVGKTRFKAQDYVGELAVKDSAKEVFLTRMQKIKLLGVFTGSQDDLTFEKEIFTNDFCYIKSPEMFSKTVGSFIKNIISNM
;
A
#
# COMPACT_ATOMS: atom_id res chain seq x y z
N MET A 1 0.80 4.15 17.85
CA MET A 1 -0.35 4.42 16.93
C MET A 1 -0.68 5.91 16.79
N GLU A 2 -0.52 6.74 17.81
CA GLU A 2 -0.78 8.20 17.71
C GLU A 2 0.28 8.93 16.88
N ASP A 3 1.55 8.62 17.04
CA ASP A 3 2.65 9.25 16.27
C ASP A 3 2.51 9.13 14.75
N SER A 4 1.95 8.04 14.24
CA SER A 4 1.77 7.86 12.79
C SER A 4 0.69 8.76 12.21
N ARG A 5 -0.34 9.11 12.99
CA ARG A 5 -1.42 10.02 12.54
C ARG A 5 -0.91 11.45 12.37
N PHE A 6 -0.07 11.92 13.29
CA PHE A 6 0.51 13.25 13.21
C PHE A 6 1.53 13.36 12.08
N LYS A 7 2.34 12.34 11.84
CA LYS A 7 3.23 12.29 10.68
C LYS A 7 2.45 12.32 9.37
N ASN A 8 1.37 11.54 9.27
CA ASN A 8 0.51 11.56 8.09
C ASN A 8 -0.15 12.93 7.86
N LEU A 9 -0.60 13.60 8.93
CA LEU A 9 -1.15 14.94 8.86
C LEU A 9 -0.10 15.95 8.38
N PHE A 10 1.11 15.88 8.92
CA PHE A 10 2.23 16.71 8.50
C PHE A 10 2.51 16.53 7.00
N TRP A 11 2.67 15.30 6.54
CA TRP A 11 2.93 15.01 5.13
C TRP A 11 1.80 15.47 4.22
N LEU A 12 0.55 15.27 4.64
CA LEU A 12 -0.62 15.73 3.89
C LEU A 12 -0.58 17.26 3.65
N LEU A 13 -0.11 18.02 4.63
CA LEU A 13 -0.06 19.48 4.55
C LEU A 13 1.22 19.99 3.90
N SER A 14 2.36 19.35 4.12
CA SER A 14 3.64 19.69 3.46
C SER A 14 3.62 19.36 1.98
N LYS A 15 2.83 18.38 1.54
CA LYS A 15 2.86 17.77 0.21
C LYS A 15 4.26 17.25 -0.14
N ASP A 16 5.03 16.88 0.86
CA ASP A 16 6.36 16.30 0.71
C ASP A 16 6.55 15.23 1.78
N TYR A 17 6.52 13.97 1.34
CA TYR A 17 6.59 12.78 2.18
C TYR A 17 8.03 12.37 2.50
N ASN A 18 9.02 13.00 1.84
CA ASN A 18 10.44 12.73 2.09
C ASN A 18 10.96 13.46 3.34
N ILE A 19 10.17 14.37 3.89
CA ILE A 19 10.54 15.07 5.11
C ILE A 19 10.26 14.15 6.30
N ASN A 20 11.29 13.81 7.06
CA ASN A 20 11.08 13.19 8.36
C ASN A 20 10.72 14.28 9.38
N PRO A 21 9.44 14.39 9.79
CA PRO A 21 9.02 15.48 10.65
C PRO A 21 9.56 15.29 12.06
N ASN A 22 10.29 16.29 12.57
CA ASN A 22 10.59 16.37 14.00
C ASN A 22 9.44 17.11 14.71
N LEU A 23 8.57 16.35 15.37
CA LEU A 23 7.39 16.84 16.08
C LEU A 23 7.61 16.97 17.60
N ASP A 24 8.85 16.85 18.09
CA ASP A 24 9.16 16.85 19.52
C ASP A 24 8.84 18.16 20.22
N PHE A 25 8.88 19.26 19.48
CA PHE A 25 8.59 20.61 20.02
C PHE A 25 7.11 21.01 19.96
N ILE A 26 6.26 20.23 19.28
CA ILE A 26 4.83 20.48 19.21
C ILE A 26 4.18 20.10 20.54
N THR A 27 3.25 20.92 21.01
CA THR A 27 2.57 20.68 22.29
C THR A 27 1.80 19.37 22.26
N LYS A 28 1.98 18.55 23.31
CA LYS A 28 1.25 17.27 23.50
C LYS A 28 0.17 17.40 24.58
N ASP A 29 -0.01 18.57 25.15
CA ASP A 29 -0.94 18.81 26.26
C ASP A 29 -2.40 18.70 25.85
N ASN A 30 -2.70 18.97 24.58
CA ASN A 30 -4.05 18.92 24.04
C ASN A 30 -4.06 18.48 22.58
N ILE A 31 -4.86 17.46 22.28
CA ILE A 31 -4.92 16.83 20.96
C ILE A 31 -5.35 17.81 19.84
N TYR A 32 -6.21 18.79 20.13
CA TYR A 32 -6.68 19.76 19.14
C TYR A 32 -5.57 20.75 18.78
N ALA A 33 -4.81 21.21 19.80
CA ALA A 33 -3.66 22.07 19.61
C ALA A 33 -2.54 21.30 18.86
N GLU A 34 -2.29 20.05 19.22
CA GLU A 34 -1.31 19.19 18.56
C GLU A 34 -1.64 18.99 17.08
N ILE A 35 -2.91 18.69 16.74
CA ILE A 35 -3.37 18.54 15.35
C ILE A 35 -3.17 19.85 14.58
N PHE A 36 -3.61 20.97 15.13
CA PHE A 36 -3.53 22.26 14.43
C PHE A 36 -2.09 22.70 14.21
N GLN A 37 -1.24 22.59 15.24
CA GLN A 37 0.18 22.95 15.16
C GLN A 37 0.94 22.03 14.19
N THR A 38 0.67 20.72 14.20
CA THR A 38 1.27 19.78 13.25
C THR A 38 0.88 20.12 11.81
N ALA A 39 -0.39 20.44 11.59
CA ALA A 39 -0.88 20.85 10.28
C ALA A 39 -0.21 22.14 9.79
N LEU A 40 -0.11 23.16 10.67
CA LEU A 40 0.52 24.44 10.35
C LEU A 40 2.02 24.29 10.06
N PHE A 41 2.72 23.48 10.87
CA PHE A 41 4.13 23.20 10.68
C PHE A 41 4.39 22.46 9.36
N GLY A 42 3.57 21.44 9.06
CA GLY A 42 3.61 20.75 7.75
C GLY A 42 3.35 21.72 6.59
N PHE A 43 2.31 22.55 6.69
CA PHE A 43 1.99 23.54 5.66
C PHE A 43 3.11 24.55 5.40
N ALA A 44 3.86 24.93 6.45
CA ALA A 44 4.98 25.86 6.36
C ALA A 44 6.12 25.36 5.48
N HIS A 45 6.37 24.04 5.42
CA HIS A 45 7.39 23.45 4.54
C HIS A 45 7.15 23.69 3.05
N ARG A 46 5.95 24.10 2.65
CA ARG A 46 5.63 24.46 1.26
C ARG A 46 6.06 25.87 0.87
N PHE A 47 6.33 26.70 1.85
CA PHE A 47 6.60 28.13 1.63
C PHE A 47 8.00 28.53 2.10
N TYR A 48 8.52 27.81 3.10
CA TYR A 48 9.80 28.13 3.74
C TYR A 48 10.72 26.93 3.81
N ASP A 49 12.03 27.17 3.71
CA ASP A 49 13.06 26.17 4.00
C ASP A 49 13.15 25.94 5.52
N MET A 50 12.20 25.12 6.02
CA MET A 50 12.08 24.83 7.45
C MET A 50 13.31 24.09 8.01
N ASN A 51 14.06 23.37 7.18
CA ASN A 51 15.29 22.69 7.60
C ASN A 51 16.34 23.72 8.04
N SER A 52 16.51 24.81 7.28
CA SER A 52 17.43 25.90 7.65
C SER A 52 16.93 26.67 8.86
N VAL A 53 15.60 26.86 9.00
CA VAL A 53 14.99 27.48 10.19
C VAL A 53 15.22 26.65 11.44
N MET A 54 15.02 25.32 11.38
CA MET A 54 15.24 24.43 12.51
C MET A 54 16.71 24.36 12.94
N LYS A 55 17.68 24.45 12.01
CA LYS A 55 19.10 24.58 12.35
C LYS A 55 19.40 25.81 13.23
N ILE A 56 18.67 26.91 13.05
CA ILE A 56 18.82 28.10 13.92
C ILE A 56 18.35 27.79 15.34
N ILE A 57 17.20 27.12 15.47
CA ILE A 57 16.64 26.71 16.77
C ILE A 57 17.59 25.74 17.47
N ASP A 58 18.16 24.78 16.75
CA ASP A 58 19.08 23.79 17.30
C ASP A 58 20.37 24.40 17.87
N ASN A 59 20.79 25.54 17.36
CA ASN A 59 21.96 26.27 17.85
C ASN A 59 21.70 27.15 19.10
N ILE A 60 20.50 27.11 19.67
CA ILE A 60 20.13 27.96 20.82
C ILE A 60 19.77 27.06 22.03
N SER A 61 20.15 27.48 23.23
CA SER A 61 19.92 26.69 24.45
C SER A 61 18.44 26.60 24.81
N ASN A 62 17.65 27.64 24.52
CA ASN A 62 16.21 27.69 24.85
C ASN A 62 15.34 27.40 23.60
N LYS A 63 15.36 26.14 23.17
CA LYS A 63 14.71 25.69 21.92
C LYS A 63 13.19 25.85 21.97
N THR A 64 12.56 25.56 23.10
CA THR A 64 11.10 25.58 23.25
C THR A 64 10.51 26.98 23.06
N ASP A 65 11.10 28.01 23.70
CA ASP A 65 10.60 29.37 23.55
C ASP A 65 10.76 29.88 22.11
N ILE A 66 11.88 29.58 21.48
CA ILE A 66 12.14 29.99 20.08
C ILE A 66 11.21 29.25 19.11
N PHE A 67 10.92 27.96 19.37
CA PHE A 67 9.96 27.21 18.55
C PHE A 67 8.54 27.76 18.72
N THR A 68 8.13 28.13 19.93
CA THR A 68 6.82 28.79 20.17
C THR A 68 6.71 30.10 19.38
N ILE A 69 7.78 30.91 19.35
CA ILE A 69 7.83 32.15 18.55
C ILE A 69 7.68 31.82 17.06
N LEU A 70 8.39 30.81 16.57
CA LEU A 70 8.26 30.35 15.20
C LEU A 70 6.81 29.96 14.88
N MET A 71 6.15 29.17 15.73
CA MET A 71 4.76 28.76 15.51
C MET A 71 3.79 29.94 15.47
N ILE A 72 4.00 30.97 16.30
CA ILE A 72 3.20 32.20 16.28
C ILE A 72 3.44 33.00 14.99
N ILE A 73 4.67 33.07 14.46
CA ILE A 73 4.96 33.70 13.18
C ILE A 73 4.26 32.94 12.05
N LEU A 74 4.33 31.62 12.05
CA LEU A 74 3.68 30.77 11.03
C LEU A 74 2.16 30.91 11.09
N ASP A 75 1.57 30.95 12.30
CA ASP A 75 0.12 31.16 12.47
C ASP A 75 -0.29 32.51 11.87
N SER A 76 0.45 33.58 12.18
CA SER A 76 0.16 34.92 11.68
C SER A 76 0.30 35.05 10.14
N ASN A 77 1.17 34.26 9.50
CA ASN A 77 1.47 34.38 8.07
C ASN A 77 0.75 33.37 7.17
N LEU A 78 0.48 32.16 7.67
CA LEU A 78 0.03 31.04 6.84
C LEU A 78 -1.36 30.52 7.19
N LYS A 79 -1.88 30.77 8.37
CA LYS A 79 -3.16 30.26 8.86
C LYS A 79 -4.30 30.46 7.87
N ASP A 80 -4.53 31.70 7.43
CA ASP A 80 -5.63 32.01 6.51
C ASP A 80 -5.50 31.27 5.16
N LYS A 81 -4.25 31.06 4.70
CA LYS A 81 -3.99 30.28 3.48
C LYS A 81 -4.26 28.81 3.69
N MET A 82 -3.87 28.26 4.85
CA MET A 82 -4.09 26.87 5.22
C MET A 82 -5.58 26.57 5.39
N LEU A 83 -6.33 27.42 6.09
CA LEU A 83 -7.77 27.24 6.32
C LEU A 83 -8.57 27.33 5.01
N LYS A 84 -8.20 28.21 4.07
CA LYS A 84 -8.81 28.26 2.74
C LYS A 84 -8.59 26.98 1.92
N GLU A 85 -7.45 26.32 2.10
CA GLU A 85 -7.17 25.06 1.40
C GLU A 85 -7.81 23.85 2.11
N ARG A 86 -7.98 23.93 3.44
CA ARG A 86 -8.47 22.86 4.31
C ARG A 86 -9.46 23.39 5.35
N ASN A 87 -10.70 23.63 4.93
CA ASN A 87 -11.76 24.15 5.80
C ASN A 87 -11.99 23.33 7.07
N GLY A 88 -11.78 22.01 7.03
CA GLY A 88 -11.93 21.15 8.21
C GLY A 88 -10.96 21.44 9.36
N LEU A 89 -9.90 22.23 9.15
CA LEU A 89 -8.99 22.68 10.20
C LEU A 89 -9.52 23.89 11.00
N GLU A 90 -10.59 24.54 10.56
CA GLU A 90 -11.19 25.68 11.26
C GLU A 90 -11.74 25.30 12.63
N ASP A 91 -12.35 24.12 12.75
CA ASP A 91 -12.82 23.61 14.03
C ASP A 91 -11.66 23.35 15.01
N PHE A 92 -10.52 22.86 14.52
CA PHE A 92 -9.33 22.65 15.35
C PHE A 92 -8.70 23.98 15.79
N ASP A 93 -8.67 25.01 14.95
CA ASP A 93 -8.26 26.37 15.35
C ASP A 93 -9.14 26.91 16.47
N ARG A 94 -10.46 26.75 16.35
CA ARG A 94 -11.42 27.18 17.39
C ARG A 94 -11.21 26.41 18.69
N LEU A 95 -11.06 25.09 18.63
CA LEU A 95 -10.87 24.23 19.81
C LEU A 95 -9.52 24.46 20.47
N GLN A 96 -8.45 24.73 19.71
CA GLN A 96 -7.16 25.14 20.23
C GLN A 96 -7.27 26.46 21.02
N LYS A 97 -7.95 27.48 20.48
CA LYS A 97 -8.16 28.75 21.18
C LYS A 97 -8.96 28.59 22.47
N LEU A 98 -10.00 27.75 22.46
CA LEU A 98 -10.76 27.43 23.68
C LEU A 98 -9.88 26.76 24.73
N TYR A 99 -9.02 25.81 24.31
CA TYR A 99 -8.08 25.16 25.22
C TYR A 99 -7.13 26.17 25.87
N TYR A 100 -6.47 27.04 25.11
CA TYR A 100 -5.55 28.03 25.66
C TYR A 100 -6.29 29.07 26.54
N SER A 101 -7.51 29.45 26.17
CA SER A 101 -8.33 30.34 26.99
C SER A 101 -8.66 29.72 28.37
N ASP A 102 -9.04 28.44 28.40
CA ASP A 102 -9.32 27.70 29.64
C ASP A 102 -8.05 27.46 30.47
N LYS A 103 -6.94 27.07 29.82
CA LYS A 103 -5.62 26.88 30.47
C LYS A 103 -5.19 28.15 31.21
N TYR A 104 -5.23 29.31 30.56
CA TYR A 104 -4.74 30.56 31.11
C TYR A 104 -5.79 31.36 31.94
N TYR A 105 -7.02 30.88 31.95
CA TYR A 105 -8.00 31.33 32.96
C TYR A 105 -7.72 30.71 34.32
N LYS A 106 -7.28 29.45 34.35
CA LYS A 106 -7.02 28.64 35.54
C LYS A 106 -5.61 28.82 36.11
N SER A 107 -4.63 29.14 35.28
CA SER A 107 -3.21 29.24 35.68
C SER A 107 -2.53 30.47 35.09
N ASN A 108 -1.58 31.05 35.86
CA ASN A 108 -0.72 32.08 35.31
C ASN A 108 0.47 31.50 34.57
N PRO A 109 0.92 32.11 33.44
CA PRO A 109 2.11 31.69 32.71
C PRO A 109 3.35 31.66 33.63
N GLN A 110 4.16 30.62 33.49
CA GLN A 110 5.38 30.41 34.27
C GLN A 110 6.65 30.71 33.48
N ASN A 111 6.58 30.71 32.14
CA ASN A 111 7.71 30.94 31.24
C ASN A 111 7.31 31.85 30.07
N ILE A 112 8.31 32.21 29.24
CA ILE A 112 8.14 33.12 28.10
C ILE A 112 7.21 32.49 27.05
N SER A 113 7.33 31.20 26.79
CA SER A 113 6.48 30.46 25.84
C SER A 113 5.03 30.55 26.23
N GLU A 114 4.70 30.24 27.48
CA GLU A 114 3.32 30.31 28.00
C GLU A 114 2.75 31.74 27.99
N GLU A 115 3.58 32.73 28.24
CA GLU A 115 3.14 34.14 28.19
C GLU A 115 2.84 34.54 26.73
N LEU A 116 3.66 34.15 25.78
CA LEU A 116 3.43 34.35 24.33
C LEU A 116 2.16 33.65 23.86
N GLU A 117 1.98 32.36 24.20
CA GLU A 117 0.77 31.59 23.88
C GLU A 117 -0.49 32.27 24.44
N LYS A 118 -0.47 32.68 25.72
CA LYS A 118 -1.59 33.38 26.36
C LYS A 118 -2.04 34.59 25.57
N TYR A 119 -1.11 35.44 25.15
CA TYR A 119 -1.47 36.67 24.46
C TYR A 119 -1.70 36.49 22.96
N HIS A 120 -1.26 35.41 22.38
CA HIS A 120 -1.51 35.09 20.96
C HIS A 120 -2.86 34.41 20.76
N TYR A 121 -3.18 33.40 21.59
CA TYR A 121 -4.37 32.55 21.41
C TYR A 121 -5.59 32.97 22.21
N THR A 122 -5.43 33.93 23.17
CA THR A 122 -6.56 34.47 23.92
C THR A 122 -6.91 35.89 23.44
N ASP A 123 -8.15 36.33 23.69
CA ASP A 123 -8.61 37.69 23.34
C ASP A 123 -8.04 38.82 24.25
N LYS A 124 -6.92 38.56 24.93
CA LYS A 124 -6.24 39.54 25.78
C LYS A 124 -5.00 40.08 25.05
N PRO A 125 -5.12 41.11 24.23
CA PRO A 125 -4.05 41.54 23.32
C PRO A 125 -2.89 42.27 24.02
N TRP A 126 -2.93 42.51 25.32
CA TRP A 126 -1.98 43.37 26.02
C TRP A 126 -1.30 42.66 27.19
N THR A 127 0.01 42.60 27.15
CA THR A 127 0.89 42.19 28.25
C THR A 127 1.51 43.44 28.90
N THR A 128 1.78 43.37 30.21
CA THR A 128 2.56 44.38 30.92
C THR A 128 4.05 44.33 30.58
N THR A 129 4.55 43.17 30.14
CA THR A 129 5.95 42.94 29.83
C THR A 129 6.31 43.55 28.47
N LYS A 130 7.20 44.56 28.45
CA LYS A 130 7.60 45.28 27.25
C LYS A 130 8.20 44.36 26.19
N SER A 131 9.08 43.44 26.60
CA SER A 131 9.74 42.47 25.68
C SER A 131 8.77 41.57 24.97
N ILE A 132 7.78 41.00 25.68
CA ILE A 132 6.75 40.15 25.13
C ILE A 132 5.90 40.90 24.11
N ARG A 133 5.53 42.14 24.41
CA ARG A 133 4.77 42.99 23.49
C ARG A 133 5.53 43.25 22.19
N GLU A 134 6.83 43.57 22.30
CA GLU A 134 7.66 43.80 21.13
C GLU A 134 7.83 42.52 20.30
N ILE A 135 8.00 41.33 20.91
CA ILE A 135 8.05 40.06 20.23
C ILE A 135 6.73 39.80 19.48
N LEU A 136 5.57 39.97 20.15
CA LEU A 136 4.25 39.81 19.53
C LEU A 136 3.99 40.78 18.37
N MET A 137 4.55 41.98 18.40
CA MET A 137 4.49 42.90 17.26
C MET A 137 5.37 42.41 16.10
N LEU A 138 6.55 41.90 16.39
CA LEU A 138 7.46 41.35 15.38
C LEU A 138 6.90 40.07 14.71
N THR A 139 6.22 39.21 15.47
CA THR A 139 5.62 37.99 14.92
C THR A 139 4.51 38.25 13.88
N LYS A 140 3.91 39.45 13.88
CA LYS A 140 2.91 39.86 12.88
C LYS A 140 3.53 40.41 11.59
N THR A 141 4.85 40.50 11.49
CA THR A 141 5.55 40.93 10.27
C THR A 141 5.35 39.89 9.19
N LYS A 142 4.96 40.32 8.00
CA LYS A 142 4.82 39.42 6.85
C LYS A 142 6.19 38.92 6.39
N CYS A 143 6.29 37.60 6.22
CA CYS A 143 7.44 36.93 5.66
C CYS A 143 7.02 36.29 4.33
N ASP A 144 7.55 36.80 3.23
CA ASP A 144 7.18 36.33 1.89
C ASP A 144 8.07 35.18 1.41
N ASP A 145 9.26 35.03 1.96
CA ASP A 145 10.25 34.01 1.61
C ASP A 145 11.01 33.46 2.84
N SER A 146 11.82 32.42 2.60
CA SER A 146 12.62 31.77 3.65
C SER A 146 13.64 32.70 4.28
N LEU A 147 14.22 33.61 3.49
CA LEU A 147 15.23 34.55 3.99
C LEU A 147 14.62 35.57 4.93
N SER A 148 13.46 36.13 4.60
CA SER A 148 12.75 37.08 5.47
C SER A 148 12.33 36.44 6.79
N LEU A 149 11.89 35.17 6.78
CA LEU A 149 11.59 34.42 8.00
C LEU A 149 12.84 34.21 8.87
N ILE A 150 13.95 33.80 8.26
CA ILE A 150 15.23 33.58 8.94
C ILE A 150 15.76 34.89 9.54
N ASP A 151 15.72 35.99 8.78
CA ASP A 151 16.16 37.30 9.26
C ASP A 151 15.32 37.78 10.43
N LEU A 152 14.00 37.56 10.41
CA LEU A 152 13.11 37.88 11.52
C LEU A 152 13.45 37.05 12.75
N MET A 153 13.64 35.73 12.59
CA MET A 153 14.03 34.84 13.69
C MET A 153 15.38 35.26 14.32
N ILE A 154 16.39 35.50 13.50
CA ILE A 154 17.72 35.95 13.97
C ILE A 154 17.61 37.29 14.69
N LYS A 155 16.81 38.24 14.19
CA LYS A 155 16.57 39.53 14.83
C LYS A 155 15.94 39.38 16.22
N ILE A 156 14.95 38.49 16.37
CA ILE A 156 14.31 38.21 17.66
C ILE A 156 15.31 37.56 18.62
N VAL A 157 16.04 36.55 18.15
CA VAL A 157 17.07 35.85 18.95
C VAL A 157 18.16 36.80 19.41
N ASN A 158 18.70 37.63 18.53
CA ASN A 158 19.76 38.58 18.87
C ASN A 158 19.30 39.63 19.87
N LYS A 159 18.05 40.06 19.77
CA LYS A 159 17.54 41.16 20.64
C LYS A 159 17.07 40.70 22.01
N TYR A 160 16.42 39.51 22.08
CA TYR A 160 15.73 39.10 23.32
C TYR A 160 16.31 37.83 23.96
N PHE A 161 17.10 37.04 23.20
CA PHE A 161 17.68 35.77 23.64
C PHE A 161 19.21 35.74 23.55
N TYR A 162 19.84 36.91 23.59
CA TYR A 162 21.30 37.06 23.46
C TYR A 162 22.07 36.26 24.51
N SER A 163 21.59 36.18 25.74
CA SER A 163 22.19 35.41 26.85
C SER A 163 22.21 33.91 26.65
N TYR A 164 21.44 33.39 25.69
CA TYR A 164 21.34 31.96 25.35
C TYR A 164 22.23 31.58 24.16
N LYS A 165 23.02 32.52 23.63
CA LYS A 165 23.97 32.25 22.52
C LYS A 165 25.25 31.67 23.08
N THR A 166 25.83 30.71 22.31
CA THR A 166 27.23 30.28 22.46
C THR A 166 28.15 31.13 21.58
N ASN A 167 29.42 31.33 21.98
CA ASN A 167 30.38 32.26 21.35
C ASN A 167 30.72 32.04 19.85
N SER A 168 30.16 30.99 19.23
CA SER A 168 30.39 30.64 17.81
C SER A 168 29.15 30.78 16.90
N GLN A 169 28.06 31.38 17.39
CA GLN A 169 26.75 31.31 16.71
C GLN A 169 26.55 32.36 15.61
N ASP A 170 27.19 33.53 15.70
CA ASP A 170 27.00 34.58 14.67
C ASP A 170 27.61 34.14 13.31
N ASP A 171 28.73 33.45 13.32
CA ASP A 171 29.33 32.87 12.11
C ASP A 171 28.48 31.72 11.54
N ASN A 172 27.82 30.96 12.41
CA ASN A 172 26.93 29.88 11.99
C ASN A 172 25.62 30.41 11.38
N PHE A 173 25.05 31.48 11.90
CA PHE A 173 23.84 32.09 11.33
C PHE A 173 24.07 32.67 9.95
N GLU A 174 25.22 33.30 9.72
CA GLU A 174 25.62 33.79 8.37
C GLU A 174 25.85 32.64 7.37
N LYS A 175 26.39 31.52 7.83
CA LYS A 175 26.52 30.30 7.01
C LYS A 175 25.14 29.72 6.65
N ILE A 176 24.23 29.61 7.63
CA ILE A 176 22.87 29.12 7.39
C ILE A 176 22.14 29.99 6.37
N LYS A 177 22.26 31.32 6.45
CA LYS A 177 21.69 32.23 5.42
C LYS A 177 22.18 31.96 4.00
N LYS A 178 23.46 31.62 3.85
CA LYS A 178 24.06 31.29 2.53
C LYS A 178 23.63 29.95 1.99
N GLU A 179 23.22 29.02 2.86
CA GLU A 179 22.76 27.67 2.49
C GLU A 179 21.26 27.61 2.17
N VAL A 180 20.50 28.68 2.44
CA VAL A 180 19.04 28.69 2.20
C VAL A 180 18.72 28.46 0.75
N LYS A 181 17.97 27.41 0.48
CA LYS A 181 17.46 27.09 -0.86
C LYS A 181 16.14 27.82 -1.11
N PRO A 182 15.95 28.46 -2.27
CA PRO A 182 14.66 29.01 -2.62
C PRO A 182 13.64 27.86 -2.73
N VAL A 183 12.59 27.92 -1.94
CA VAL A 183 11.46 27.00 -2.08
C VAL A 183 10.71 27.38 -3.34
N ILE A 184 10.94 26.62 -4.40
CA ILE A 184 10.17 26.75 -5.63
C ILE A 184 8.77 26.27 -5.30
N GLN A 185 7.84 27.21 -5.18
CA GLN A 185 6.42 26.84 -5.10
C GLN A 185 6.11 26.03 -6.35
N LYS A 186 5.87 24.72 -6.17
CA LYS A 186 5.24 23.90 -7.21
C LYS A 186 3.82 24.43 -7.39
N THR A 187 3.68 25.53 -8.11
CA THR A 187 2.40 26.00 -8.61
C THR A 187 1.87 24.90 -9.50
N SER A 188 0.82 24.27 -9.04
CA SER A 188 -0.03 23.41 -9.86
C SER A 188 -0.49 24.24 -11.05
N GLN A 189 0.29 24.24 -12.14
CA GLN A 189 -0.20 24.78 -13.39
C GLN A 189 -1.39 23.92 -13.78
N LYS A 190 -2.52 24.62 -13.84
CA LYS A 190 -3.80 24.15 -14.34
C LYS A 190 -3.63 23.25 -15.56
N ILE A 191 -3.84 21.97 -15.40
CA ILE A 191 -4.39 21.16 -16.46
C ILE A 191 -5.90 21.22 -16.27
N ILE A 192 -6.49 22.25 -16.89
CA ILE A 192 -7.94 22.33 -17.08
C ILE A 192 -8.22 21.42 -18.26
N THR A 193 -8.94 20.35 -18.05
CA THR A 193 -10.14 19.95 -18.77
C THR A 193 -10.42 18.47 -18.67
N LYS A 194 -11.64 18.16 -18.26
CA LYS A 194 -12.30 16.85 -18.16
C LYS A 194 -11.94 16.00 -16.95
N GLN A 195 -12.35 16.44 -15.78
CA GLN A 195 -12.27 15.69 -14.54
C GLN A 195 -13.53 15.91 -13.72
N GLU A 196 -14.50 15.02 -13.84
CA GLU A 196 -15.51 14.87 -12.80
C GLU A 196 -15.70 13.44 -12.29
N ASN A 197 -15.05 12.42 -12.91
CA ASN A 197 -15.20 11.02 -12.49
C ASN A 197 -13.90 10.28 -12.13
N VAL A 198 -12.75 10.96 -12.07
CA VAL A 198 -11.42 10.34 -11.80
C VAL A 198 -10.96 10.52 -10.34
N SER A 199 -11.64 11.36 -9.57
CA SER A 199 -11.14 11.86 -8.27
C SER A 199 -11.06 10.83 -7.13
N GLN A 200 -11.70 9.67 -7.23
CA GLN A 200 -11.63 8.64 -6.19
C GLN A 200 -10.52 7.62 -6.41
N LEU A 201 -10.21 7.29 -7.66
CA LEU A 201 -9.12 6.37 -8.00
C LEU A 201 -7.72 6.98 -7.78
N GLU A 202 -7.58 8.31 -8.00
CA GLU A 202 -6.31 9.02 -7.79
C GLU A 202 -5.89 9.10 -6.31
N LYS A 203 -6.83 9.15 -5.37
CA LYS A 203 -6.50 9.25 -3.93
C LYS A 203 -5.79 8.02 -3.36
N TYR A 204 -6.00 6.84 -3.96
CA TYR A 204 -5.36 5.59 -3.51
C TYR A 204 -4.09 5.23 -4.28
N SER A 205 -3.92 5.81 -5.48
CA SER A 205 -2.69 5.63 -6.27
C SER A 205 -1.49 6.39 -5.70
N ILE A 206 -1.74 7.47 -4.96
CA ILE A 206 -0.69 8.34 -4.41
C ILE A 206 0.15 7.58 -3.37
N GLY A 207 -0.47 6.81 -2.46
CA GLY A 207 0.27 6.07 -1.43
C GLY A 207 1.18 4.95 -1.97
N SER A 208 0.79 4.31 -3.08
CA SER A 208 1.61 3.27 -3.73
C SER A 208 2.76 3.86 -4.56
N GLN A 209 2.57 5.09 -5.06
CA GLN A 209 3.56 5.81 -5.85
C GLN A 209 4.69 6.37 -4.99
N GLU A 210 4.36 6.84 -3.79
CA GLU A 210 5.32 7.44 -2.86
C GLU A 210 6.33 6.43 -2.34
N PHE A 211 5.89 5.23 -2.02
CA PHE A 211 6.80 4.15 -1.59
C PHE A 211 7.75 3.74 -2.73
N THR A 212 7.26 3.74 -3.97
CA THR A 212 8.12 3.51 -5.13
C THR A 212 9.09 4.68 -5.36
N GLU A 213 8.68 5.95 -5.13
CA GLU A 213 9.57 7.12 -5.24
C GLU A 213 10.72 7.09 -4.24
N ASP A 214 10.46 6.71 -2.99
CA ASP A 214 11.50 6.60 -1.98
C ASP A 214 12.51 5.49 -2.32
N LEU A 215 12.02 4.38 -2.89
CA LEU A 215 12.88 3.32 -3.38
C LEU A 215 13.72 3.78 -4.60
N TYR A 216 13.14 4.60 -5.48
CA TYR A 216 13.84 5.19 -6.63
C TYR A 216 14.96 6.14 -6.20
N LYS A 217 14.73 7.00 -5.21
CA LYS A 217 15.75 7.94 -4.69
C LYS A 217 16.91 7.22 -4.01
N LEU A 218 16.64 6.14 -3.26
CA LEU A 218 17.68 5.32 -2.64
C LEU A 218 18.58 4.62 -3.67
N LEU A 219 18.10 4.46 -4.91
CA LEU A 219 18.88 3.87 -6.01
C LEU A 219 19.68 4.90 -6.79
N GLU A 220 19.27 6.19 -6.79
CA GLU A 220 19.97 7.28 -7.48
C GLU A 220 21.17 7.82 -6.67
N ASP A 221 21.15 7.72 -5.33
CA ASP A 221 22.21 8.27 -4.47
C ASP A 221 23.53 7.45 -4.47
N GLU A 222 23.57 6.27 -5.10
CA GLU A 222 24.77 5.43 -5.14
C GLU A 222 25.54 5.47 -6.48
N ASP A 223 25.05 6.14 -7.52
CA ASP A 223 25.71 6.21 -8.85
C ASP A 223 26.10 7.63 -9.25
N VAL A 224 27.18 8.15 -8.62
CA VAL A 224 27.92 9.30 -9.16
C VAL A 224 29.20 8.79 -9.82
N ASP A 225 29.32 9.09 -11.11
CA ASP A 225 30.44 9.01 -12.04
C ASP A 225 30.39 7.90 -13.10
N SER A 226 29.93 8.27 -14.30
CA SER A 226 30.71 8.10 -15.53
C SER A 226 30.00 8.57 -16.81
N ASP A 227 30.76 9.15 -17.66
CA ASP A 227 30.51 9.91 -18.88
C ASP A 227 29.68 9.24 -19.99
N SER A 228 29.01 10.14 -20.68
CA SER A 228 28.17 10.01 -21.87
C SER A 228 28.81 9.34 -23.08
N SER A 229 28.19 8.33 -23.68
CA SER A 229 28.03 8.12 -25.14
C SER A 229 27.59 6.71 -25.61
N THR A 230 26.99 5.85 -24.77
CA THR A 230 26.40 4.55 -25.21
C THR A 230 25.03 4.30 -24.57
N GLN A 231 24.15 5.26 -24.66
CA GLN A 231 23.04 5.50 -23.71
C GLN A 231 21.79 4.60 -23.83
N LYS A 232 21.63 3.72 -24.80
CA LYS A 232 20.40 2.90 -24.94
C LYS A 232 20.53 1.45 -24.46
N THR A 233 21.71 0.88 -24.54
CA THR A 233 21.98 -0.50 -24.09
C THR A 233 22.45 -0.59 -22.64
N SER A 234 22.98 0.50 -22.06
CA SER A 234 23.40 0.55 -20.67
C SER A 234 22.21 0.60 -19.70
N ARG A 235 21.20 1.42 -19.95
CA ARG A 235 20.07 1.66 -19.03
C ARG A 235 19.12 0.49 -18.84
N THR A 236 18.85 -0.33 -19.86
CA THR A 236 18.08 -1.56 -19.67
C THR A 236 18.85 -2.59 -18.84
N LYS A 237 20.18 -2.54 -18.88
CA LYS A 237 21.03 -3.34 -17.98
C LYS A 237 21.00 -2.80 -16.55
N ASP A 238 21.00 -1.48 -16.38
CA ASP A 238 20.94 -0.83 -15.07
C ASP A 238 19.62 -1.14 -14.36
N VAL A 239 18.47 -1.03 -15.03
CA VAL A 239 17.17 -1.39 -14.45
C VAL A 239 17.11 -2.88 -14.10
N HIS A 240 17.61 -3.75 -14.95
CA HIS A 240 17.64 -5.19 -14.66
C HIS A 240 18.53 -5.50 -13.45
N GLN A 241 19.70 -4.88 -13.36
CA GLN A 241 20.60 -5.04 -12.20
C GLN A 241 19.95 -4.53 -10.91
N ASN A 242 19.22 -3.41 -10.97
CA ASN A 242 18.49 -2.89 -9.84
C ASN A 242 17.37 -3.84 -9.39
N ILE A 243 16.63 -4.44 -10.33
CA ILE A 243 15.62 -5.47 -10.00
C ILE A 243 16.28 -6.68 -9.35
N GLU A 244 17.40 -7.18 -9.87
CA GLU A 244 18.14 -8.29 -9.27
C GLU A 244 18.71 -7.93 -7.87
N ARG A 245 19.16 -6.70 -7.68
CA ARG A 245 19.64 -6.20 -6.37
C ARG A 245 18.51 -6.15 -5.34
N LEU A 246 17.31 -5.69 -5.74
CA LEU A 246 16.15 -5.56 -4.84
C LEU A 246 15.47 -6.90 -4.54
N TYR A 247 15.25 -7.72 -5.55
CA TYR A 247 14.42 -8.93 -5.46
C TYR A 247 15.23 -10.23 -5.47
N GLY A 248 16.52 -10.14 -5.76
CA GLY A 248 17.39 -11.31 -5.96
C GLY A 248 17.39 -11.79 -7.41
N LYS A 249 18.24 -12.74 -7.70
CA LYS A 249 18.32 -13.34 -9.05
C LYS A 249 17.04 -14.11 -9.37
N SER A 250 16.62 -14.05 -10.63
CA SER A 250 15.50 -14.87 -11.11
C SER A 250 15.81 -16.36 -10.96
N ILE A 251 14.79 -17.13 -10.56
CA ILE A 251 14.86 -18.60 -10.49
C ILE A 251 14.71 -19.25 -11.87
N VAL A 252 14.35 -18.45 -12.87
CA VAL A 252 14.09 -18.88 -14.24
C VAL A 252 15.12 -18.25 -15.16
N ASP A 253 15.61 -19.04 -16.13
CA ASP A 253 16.59 -18.58 -17.11
C ASP A 253 16.07 -17.42 -17.98
N GLN A 254 16.96 -16.50 -18.33
CA GLN A 254 16.64 -15.31 -19.12
C GLN A 254 16.01 -15.66 -20.49
N SER A 255 16.35 -16.80 -21.08
CA SER A 255 15.73 -17.27 -22.31
C SER A 255 14.23 -17.55 -22.15
N ILE A 256 13.83 -18.16 -21.05
CA ILE A 256 12.43 -18.44 -20.70
C ILE A 256 11.69 -17.14 -20.39
N LEU A 257 12.31 -16.23 -19.63
CA LEU A 257 11.73 -14.91 -19.33
C LEU A 257 11.47 -14.12 -20.61
N ASN A 258 12.41 -14.13 -21.56
CA ASN A 258 12.22 -13.49 -22.86
C ASN A 258 11.10 -14.15 -23.68
N SER A 259 10.97 -15.47 -23.63
CA SER A 259 9.86 -16.20 -24.26
C SER A 259 8.52 -15.82 -23.65
N LEU A 260 8.44 -15.74 -22.31
CA LEU A 260 7.25 -15.27 -21.59
C LEU A 260 6.90 -13.82 -21.98
N LYS A 261 7.89 -12.92 -22.01
CA LYS A 261 7.69 -11.55 -22.48
C LYS A 261 7.09 -11.51 -23.88
N ASN A 262 7.68 -12.22 -24.84
CA ASN A 262 7.21 -12.22 -26.24
C ASN A 262 5.79 -12.79 -26.37
N LYS A 263 5.41 -13.74 -25.51
CA LYS A 263 4.11 -14.39 -25.54
C LYS A 263 3.03 -13.59 -24.81
N LEU A 264 3.36 -12.97 -23.68
CA LEU A 264 2.38 -12.39 -22.76
C LEU A 264 2.34 -10.86 -22.80
N SER A 265 3.48 -10.20 -23.06
CA SER A 265 3.55 -8.72 -23.07
C SER A 265 3.08 -8.17 -24.42
N THR A 266 1.78 -8.28 -24.67
CA THR A 266 1.11 -7.79 -25.89
C THR A 266 0.08 -6.73 -25.56
N ASP A 267 -0.34 -5.96 -26.54
CA ASP A 267 -1.34 -4.90 -26.42
C ASP A 267 -0.95 -3.85 -25.34
N ILE A 268 -1.81 -3.63 -24.36
CA ILE A 268 -1.58 -2.68 -23.26
C ILE A 268 -0.45 -3.09 -22.31
N HIS A 269 0.00 -4.34 -22.38
CA HIS A 269 1.13 -4.85 -21.59
C HIS A 269 2.43 -4.89 -22.39
N SER A 270 2.45 -4.30 -23.60
CA SER A 270 3.67 -4.27 -24.44
C SER A 270 4.85 -3.70 -23.65
N ASP A 271 6.03 -4.26 -23.91
CA ASP A 271 7.31 -3.89 -23.28
C ASP A 271 7.42 -4.14 -21.75
N VAL A 272 6.46 -4.81 -21.12
CA VAL A 272 6.61 -5.26 -19.72
C VAL A 272 7.48 -6.51 -19.67
N ASN A 273 8.47 -6.51 -18.79
CA ASN A 273 9.39 -7.62 -18.54
C ASN A 273 8.87 -8.52 -17.42
N PHE A 274 9.41 -9.74 -17.32
CA PHE A 274 9.10 -10.67 -16.22
C PHE A 274 10.32 -10.94 -15.36
N HIS A 275 10.10 -11.05 -14.04
CA HIS A 275 11.12 -11.46 -13.10
C HIS A 275 10.49 -12.39 -12.07
N ILE A 276 11.02 -13.61 -11.88
CA ILE A 276 10.41 -14.63 -11.04
C ILE A 276 11.40 -15.01 -9.94
N VAL A 277 10.99 -14.87 -8.67
CA VAL A 277 11.84 -15.07 -7.50
C VAL A 277 11.19 -15.97 -6.47
N ASN A 278 12.00 -16.60 -5.63
CA ASN A 278 11.52 -17.25 -4.41
C ASN A 278 11.38 -16.23 -3.27
N ALA A 279 10.39 -16.41 -2.42
CA ALA A 279 10.21 -15.57 -1.22
C ALA A 279 11.44 -15.57 -0.30
N ASN A 280 12.17 -16.69 -0.24
CA ASN A 280 13.37 -16.86 0.58
C ASN A 280 14.68 -16.69 -0.22
N SER A 281 14.67 -15.99 -1.36
CA SER A 281 15.90 -15.79 -2.14
C SER A 281 16.96 -15.06 -1.30
N THR A 282 18.21 -15.54 -1.36
CA THR A 282 19.35 -14.84 -0.76
C THR A 282 19.52 -13.49 -1.44
N ARG A 283 19.44 -12.42 -0.67
CA ARG A 283 19.54 -11.03 -1.16
C ARG A 283 20.78 -10.39 -0.55
N ILE A 284 21.31 -9.41 -1.24
CA ILE A 284 22.35 -8.55 -0.69
C ILE A 284 21.72 -7.78 0.46
N GLU A 285 22.39 -7.68 1.60
CA GLU A 285 21.92 -6.88 2.73
C GLU A 285 21.77 -5.42 2.30
N ASN A 286 20.54 -4.96 2.31
CA ASN A 286 20.17 -3.58 2.04
C ASN A 286 18.97 -3.18 2.92
N TYR A 287 18.57 -1.93 2.86
CA TYR A 287 17.42 -1.41 3.61
C TYR A 287 16.14 -2.24 3.38
N ARG A 288 15.88 -2.66 2.14
CA ARG A 288 14.72 -3.49 1.79
C ARG A 288 14.75 -4.86 2.48
N THR A 289 15.92 -5.44 2.67
CA THR A 289 16.08 -6.72 3.39
C THR A 289 15.60 -6.61 4.84
N ASN A 290 15.90 -5.49 5.50
CA ASN A 290 15.44 -5.22 6.86
C ASN A 290 13.91 -5.07 6.91
N LEU A 291 13.30 -4.35 5.97
CA LEU A 291 11.84 -4.22 5.86
C LEU A 291 11.15 -5.57 5.63
N LEU A 292 11.74 -6.46 4.83
CA LEU A 292 11.21 -7.80 4.59
C LEU A 292 11.26 -8.67 5.85
N VAL A 293 12.36 -8.58 6.62
CA VAL A 293 12.51 -9.28 7.91
C VAL A 293 11.49 -8.73 8.92
N GLU A 294 11.32 -7.43 8.98
CA GLU A 294 10.33 -6.79 9.84
C GLU A 294 8.91 -7.22 9.47
N SER A 295 8.53 -7.14 8.20
CA SER A 295 7.23 -7.63 7.72
C SER A 295 7.00 -9.10 8.04
N TYR A 296 7.99 -9.95 7.85
CA TYR A 296 7.90 -11.37 8.21
C TYR A 296 7.62 -11.56 9.69
N ASN A 297 8.33 -10.84 10.53
CA ASN A 297 8.14 -10.89 11.99
C ASN A 297 6.76 -10.37 12.40
N ASP A 298 6.27 -9.30 11.78
CA ASP A 298 4.95 -8.75 12.04
C ASP A 298 3.85 -9.73 11.65
N ASN A 299 3.96 -10.33 10.46
CA ASN A 299 3.01 -11.33 9.98
C ASN A 299 2.93 -12.54 10.92
N ILE A 300 4.08 -13.05 11.37
CA ILE A 300 4.13 -14.16 12.32
C ILE A 300 3.56 -13.76 13.67
N LYS A 301 3.95 -12.61 14.24
CA LYS A 301 3.42 -12.14 15.52
C LYS A 301 1.91 -11.98 15.49
N HIS A 302 1.37 -11.42 14.38
CA HIS A 302 -0.07 -11.30 14.20
C HIS A 302 -0.75 -12.67 14.17
N PHE A 303 -0.20 -13.62 13.40
CA PHE A 303 -0.72 -14.99 13.32
C PHE A 303 -0.68 -15.70 14.68
N GLU A 304 0.44 -15.65 15.40
CA GLU A 304 0.62 -16.25 16.73
C GLU A 304 -0.31 -15.65 17.78
N LYS A 305 -0.52 -14.34 17.75
CA LYS A 305 -1.50 -13.65 18.61
C LYS A 305 -2.92 -14.16 18.41
N ASN A 306 -3.28 -14.54 17.19
CA ASN A 306 -4.61 -14.99 16.79
C ASN A 306 -4.65 -16.50 16.44
N ILE A 307 -3.68 -17.28 16.89
CA ILE A 307 -3.46 -18.67 16.47
C ILE A 307 -4.67 -19.58 16.67
N LEU A 308 -5.44 -19.36 17.74
CA LEU A 308 -6.66 -20.14 18.02
C LEU A 308 -7.75 -19.89 16.98
N ILE A 309 -7.87 -18.63 16.53
CA ILE A 309 -8.85 -18.24 15.51
C ILE A 309 -8.46 -18.85 14.17
N TYR A 310 -7.20 -18.69 13.76
CA TYR A 310 -6.73 -19.19 12.47
C TYR A 310 -6.69 -20.72 12.39
N ASN A 311 -6.29 -21.42 13.46
CA ASN A 311 -6.35 -22.89 13.51
C ASN A 311 -7.80 -23.40 13.44
N ARG A 312 -8.75 -22.73 14.10
CA ARG A 312 -10.17 -23.05 13.96
C ARG A 312 -10.64 -22.87 12.52
N GLN A 313 -10.17 -21.83 11.84
CA GLN A 313 -10.52 -21.56 10.44
C GLN A 313 -9.93 -22.63 9.50
N VAL A 314 -8.69 -23.06 9.71
CA VAL A 314 -8.07 -24.16 8.96
C VAL A 314 -8.91 -25.42 9.10
N ASN A 315 -9.26 -25.79 10.32
CA ASN A 315 -10.06 -27.00 10.58
C ASN A 315 -11.45 -26.91 9.95
N LEU A 316 -12.13 -25.76 10.09
CA LEU A 316 -13.46 -25.55 9.50
C LEU A 316 -13.42 -25.64 7.97
N LEU A 317 -12.43 -24.99 7.35
CA LEU A 317 -12.26 -25.02 5.89
C LEU A 317 -11.94 -26.44 5.40
N SER A 318 -11.01 -27.14 6.08
CA SER A 318 -10.65 -28.54 5.76
C SER A 318 -11.85 -29.46 5.86
N GLU A 319 -12.68 -29.31 6.90
CA GLU A 319 -13.88 -30.11 7.08
C GLU A 319 -14.92 -29.87 5.97
N MET A 320 -15.17 -28.61 5.62
CA MET A 320 -16.08 -28.25 4.53
C MET A 320 -15.63 -28.79 3.18
N LEU A 321 -14.33 -28.70 2.90
CA LEU A 321 -13.74 -29.22 1.65
C LEU A 321 -13.76 -30.74 1.62
N LYS A 322 -13.44 -31.40 2.74
CA LYS A 322 -13.53 -32.86 2.85
C LYS A 322 -14.94 -33.37 2.57
N GLN A 323 -15.97 -32.71 3.12
CA GLN A 323 -17.37 -33.06 2.85
C GLN A 323 -17.74 -32.86 1.37
N ALA A 324 -17.20 -31.82 0.70
CA ALA A 324 -17.43 -31.59 -0.73
C ALA A 324 -16.78 -32.68 -1.59
N LEU A 325 -15.54 -33.07 -1.27
CA LEU A 325 -14.81 -34.12 -1.97
C LEU A 325 -15.50 -35.48 -1.82
N LEU A 326 -15.88 -35.87 -0.59
CA LEU A 326 -16.57 -37.12 -0.31
C LEU A 326 -17.93 -37.22 -1.06
N LYS A 327 -18.64 -36.10 -1.19
CA LYS A 327 -19.89 -36.07 -1.96
C LYS A 327 -19.66 -36.33 -3.46
N ASN A 328 -18.53 -35.92 -4.00
CA ASN A 328 -18.17 -36.14 -5.40
C ASN A 328 -17.59 -37.54 -5.65
N GLU A 329 -17.20 -38.27 -4.59
CA GLU A 329 -16.77 -39.68 -4.67
C GLU A 329 -17.92 -40.65 -4.76
N ASP A 330 -19.17 -40.21 -4.49
CA ASP A 330 -20.34 -41.07 -4.62
C ASP A 330 -20.51 -41.46 -6.10
N ASP A 331 -20.47 -42.78 -6.35
CA ASP A 331 -20.70 -43.37 -7.67
C ASP A 331 -22.05 -42.90 -8.24
N ASP A 332 -22.02 -42.31 -9.43
CA ASP A 332 -23.27 -41.90 -10.11
C ASP A 332 -23.97 -43.10 -10.71
N VAL A 333 -25.03 -43.53 -10.04
CA VAL A 333 -25.86 -44.66 -10.47
C VAL A 333 -26.89 -44.18 -11.48
N ARG A 334 -26.64 -44.36 -12.76
CA ARG A 334 -27.59 -43.99 -13.83
C ARG A 334 -28.35 -45.18 -14.35
N ARG A 335 -29.62 -44.95 -14.72
CA ARG A 335 -30.42 -45.92 -15.42
C ARG A 335 -29.85 -46.20 -16.80
N SER A 336 -29.70 -47.49 -17.11
CA SER A 336 -29.11 -47.92 -18.38
C SER A 336 -29.90 -49.14 -18.92
N THR A 337 -29.63 -49.46 -20.19
CA THR A 337 -30.12 -50.67 -20.82
C THR A 337 -29.20 -51.89 -20.56
N PHE A 338 -28.09 -51.69 -19.84
CA PHE A 338 -27.11 -52.74 -19.48
C PHE A 338 -26.42 -52.34 -18.15
N GLY A 339 -26.02 -53.34 -17.36
CA GLY A 339 -25.42 -53.19 -16.03
C GLY A 339 -25.99 -54.11 -15.01
N THR A 340 -26.04 -53.68 -13.73
CA THR A 340 -26.66 -54.47 -12.64
C THR A 340 -28.18 -54.27 -12.64
N ILE A 341 -28.97 -55.35 -12.65
CA ILE A 341 -30.44 -55.30 -12.68
C ILE A 341 -30.95 -54.64 -11.39
N ASP A 342 -31.80 -53.62 -11.54
CA ASP A 342 -32.60 -53.08 -10.45
C ASP A 342 -33.86 -53.93 -10.26
N ILE A 343 -33.84 -54.86 -9.30
CA ILE A 343 -34.89 -55.82 -9.04
C ILE A 343 -36.25 -55.13 -8.79
N LYS A 344 -36.23 -53.98 -8.15
CA LYS A 344 -37.45 -53.18 -7.88
C LYS A 344 -38.08 -52.62 -9.16
N ARG A 345 -37.38 -52.62 -10.27
CA ARG A 345 -37.82 -52.06 -11.55
C ARG A 345 -37.89 -53.09 -12.66
N ALA A 346 -37.50 -54.33 -12.40
CA ALA A 346 -37.54 -55.44 -13.40
C ALA A 346 -38.93 -55.63 -14.01
N TRP A 347 -40.02 -55.40 -13.24
CA TRP A 347 -41.38 -55.45 -13.72
C TRP A 347 -41.72 -54.46 -14.84
N ARG A 348 -40.95 -53.36 -14.97
CA ARG A 348 -41.18 -52.36 -16.03
C ARG A 348 -40.83 -52.91 -17.42
N HIS A 349 -39.90 -53.81 -17.50
CA HIS A 349 -39.59 -54.46 -18.75
C HIS A 349 -40.77 -55.26 -19.30
N THR A 350 -41.44 -56.03 -18.45
CA THR A 350 -42.58 -56.90 -18.84
C THR A 350 -43.90 -56.17 -19.01
N LYS A 351 -44.12 -55.04 -18.25
CA LYS A 351 -45.39 -54.33 -18.26
C LYS A 351 -45.39 -53.04 -19.07
N LEU A 352 -44.24 -52.42 -19.24
CA LEU A 352 -44.10 -51.10 -19.88
C LEU A 352 -43.13 -51.09 -21.08
N ASN A 353 -42.56 -52.21 -21.41
CA ASN A 353 -41.50 -52.33 -22.46
C ASN A 353 -40.32 -51.36 -22.25
N ASP A 354 -40.02 -50.98 -20.99
CA ASP A 354 -38.94 -50.09 -20.63
C ASP A 354 -37.66 -50.93 -20.42
N ASN A 355 -36.69 -50.78 -21.35
CA ASN A 355 -35.42 -51.50 -21.28
C ASN A 355 -34.40 -50.86 -20.31
N LYS A 356 -34.68 -49.69 -19.70
CA LYS A 356 -33.80 -49.00 -18.75
C LYS A 356 -34.00 -49.52 -17.31
N ILE A 357 -33.92 -50.85 -17.14
CA ILE A 357 -34.07 -51.53 -15.85
C ILE A 357 -32.75 -51.88 -15.17
N PHE A 358 -31.62 -51.49 -15.78
CA PHE A 358 -30.29 -51.72 -15.21
C PHE A 358 -29.77 -50.43 -14.57
N ASN A 359 -29.02 -50.57 -13.50
CA ASN A 359 -28.20 -49.53 -12.89
C ASN A 359 -26.78 -49.71 -13.42
N LYS A 360 -26.24 -48.66 -14.04
CA LYS A 360 -24.83 -48.57 -14.39
C LYS A 360 -24.15 -47.61 -13.44
N ILE A 361 -23.19 -48.12 -12.71
CA ILE A 361 -22.35 -47.34 -11.81
C ILE A 361 -21.27 -46.68 -12.70
N TYR A 362 -21.32 -45.37 -12.74
CA TYR A 362 -20.22 -44.56 -13.29
C TYR A 362 -19.34 -44.19 -12.11
N LYS A 363 -18.18 -44.80 -12.00
CA LYS A 363 -17.16 -44.35 -11.06
C LYS A 363 -16.72 -42.97 -11.48
N ASN A 364 -17.01 -41.98 -10.65
CA ASN A 364 -16.34 -40.69 -10.77
C ASN A 364 -14.88 -40.94 -10.39
N GLU A 365 -14.03 -41.14 -11.40
CA GLU A 365 -12.60 -40.98 -11.19
C GLU A 365 -12.41 -39.49 -10.89
N ASN A 366 -12.23 -39.13 -9.62
CA ASN A 366 -11.92 -37.80 -9.23
C ASN A 366 -10.69 -37.36 -9.99
N SER A 367 -10.87 -36.48 -10.97
CA SER A 367 -9.74 -35.84 -11.61
C SER A 367 -8.97 -35.11 -10.54
N PRO A 368 -7.65 -35.36 -10.40
CA PRO A 368 -6.85 -34.67 -9.43
C PRO A 368 -7.06 -33.15 -9.60
N MET A 369 -7.30 -32.47 -8.49
CA MET A 369 -7.51 -31.02 -8.48
C MET A 369 -6.23 -30.32 -8.06
N SER A 370 -5.89 -29.23 -8.75
CA SER A 370 -4.85 -28.31 -8.33
C SER A 370 -5.42 -26.91 -8.06
N VAL A 371 -4.89 -26.26 -7.03
CA VAL A 371 -5.29 -24.92 -6.63
C VAL A 371 -4.10 -23.99 -6.67
N ASP A 372 -4.27 -22.88 -7.35
CA ASP A 372 -3.30 -21.77 -7.36
C ASP A 372 -3.86 -20.60 -6.56
N LEU A 373 -3.08 -20.09 -5.62
CA LEU A 373 -3.36 -18.82 -4.92
C LEU A 373 -2.49 -17.74 -5.54
N LEU A 374 -3.13 -16.66 -5.96
CA LEU A 374 -2.46 -15.48 -6.48
C LEU A 374 -2.71 -14.30 -5.55
N LEU A 375 -1.65 -13.79 -4.94
CA LEU A 375 -1.70 -12.70 -3.96
C LEU A 375 -1.29 -11.39 -4.62
N ASP A 376 -2.14 -10.40 -4.55
CA ASP A 376 -1.78 -9.04 -4.91
C ASP A 376 -0.80 -8.48 -3.87
N MET A 377 0.37 -8.07 -4.33
CA MET A 377 1.44 -7.49 -3.51
C MET A 377 1.61 -5.99 -3.80
N SER A 378 0.56 -5.31 -4.23
CA SER A 378 0.57 -3.85 -4.40
C SER A 378 0.61 -3.14 -3.04
N ALA A 379 1.14 -1.93 -3.01
CA ALA A 379 1.31 -1.15 -1.78
C ALA A 379 -0.03 -0.80 -1.09
N SER A 380 -1.15 -0.80 -1.81
CA SER A 380 -2.49 -0.64 -1.24
C SER A 380 -2.87 -1.72 -0.21
N GLN A 381 -2.23 -2.90 -0.30
CA GLN A 381 -2.44 -4.02 0.63
C GLN A 381 -1.61 -3.90 1.93
N ASN A 382 -0.73 -2.89 2.05
CA ASN A 382 0.23 -2.81 3.16
C ASN A 382 -0.45 -2.70 4.54
N GLU A 383 -1.57 -1.98 4.64
CA GLU A 383 -2.32 -1.85 5.90
C GLU A 383 -2.94 -3.17 6.39
N LYS A 384 -3.11 -4.16 5.50
CA LYS A 384 -3.76 -5.44 5.76
C LYS A 384 -2.82 -6.63 5.57
N LYS A 385 -1.51 -6.38 5.43
CA LYS A 385 -0.51 -7.41 5.10
C LYS A 385 -0.56 -8.64 6.01
N GLU A 386 -0.72 -8.43 7.32
CA GLU A 386 -0.75 -9.51 8.31
C GLU A 386 -2.01 -10.37 8.17
N ILE A 387 -3.15 -9.75 7.84
CA ILE A 387 -4.42 -10.46 7.66
C ILE A 387 -4.36 -11.28 6.37
N ILE A 388 -3.92 -10.67 5.25
CA ILE A 388 -3.82 -11.34 3.95
C ILE A 388 -2.84 -12.53 4.01
N ALA A 389 -1.66 -12.34 4.63
CA ALA A 389 -0.71 -13.42 4.83
C ALA A 389 -1.30 -14.57 5.64
N SER A 390 -2.06 -14.26 6.72
CA SER A 390 -2.72 -15.26 7.56
C SER A 390 -3.85 -15.97 6.82
N GLU A 391 -4.66 -15.26 6.05
CA GLU A 391 -5.75 -15.83 5.24
C GLU A 391 -5.22 -16.72 4.12
N ALA A 392 -4.18 -16.29 3.40
CA ALA A 392 -3.51 -17.11 2.40
C ALA A 392 -2.91 -18.39 3.03
N TYR A 393 -2.31 -18.26 4.22
CA TYR A 393 -1.83 -19.43 4.98
C TYR A 393 -2.97 -20.38 5.34
N VAL A 394 -4.13 -19.89 5.81
CA VAL A 394 -5.30 -20.72 6.16
C VAL A 394 -5.77 -21.52 4.95
N ILE A 395 -5.92 -20.90 3.78
CA ILE A 395 -6.32 -21.61 2.55
C ILE A 395 -5.28 -22.67 2.17
N ALA A 396 -4.01 -22.26 2.07
CA ALA A 396 -2.94 -23.15 1.65
C ALA A 396 -2.77 -24.34 2.60
N LYS A 397 -2.86 -24.10 3.91
CA LYS A 397 -2.75 -25.15 4.94
C LYS A 397 -3.93 -26.12 4.88
N ALA A 398 -5.17 -25.62 4.81
CA ALA A 398 -6.35 -26.45 4.73
C ALA A 398 -6.37 -27.36 3.50
N LEU A 399 -5.94 -26.84 2.34
CA LEU A 399 -5.83 -27.64 1.10
C LEU A 399 -4.68 -28.65 1.19
N SER A 400 -3.52 -28.25 1.73
CA SER A 400 -2.37 -29.15 1.89
C SER A 400 -2.67 -30.31 2.85
N ASP A 401 -3.44 -30.07 3.92
CA ASP A 401 -3.86 -31.09 4.90
C ASP A 401 -4.79 -32.13 4.26
N LEU A 402 -5.48 -31.78 3.17
CA LEU A 402 -6.29 -32.68 2.35
C LEU A 402 -5.53 -33.29 1.17
N SER A 403 -4.21 -33.14 1.12
CA SER A 403 -3.36 -33.61 0.02
C SER A 403 -3.73 -33.04 -1.35
N ILE A 404 -4.41 -31.89 -1.39
CA ILE A 404 -4.69 -31.15 -2.63
C ILE A 404 -3.42 -30.38 -2.98
N LYS A 405 -3.03 -30.46 -4.26
CA LYS A 405 -1.88 -29.71 -4.78
C LYS A 405 -2.18 -28.22 -4.73
N VAL A 406 -1.39 -27.47 -3.94
CA VAL A 406 -1.56 -26.02 -3.82
C VAL A 406 -0.24 -25.28 -4.06
N ARG A 407 -0.28 -24.28 -4.93
CA ARG A 407 0.81 -23.35 -5.20
C ARG A 407 0.39 -21.95 -4.80
N VAL A 408 1.32 -21.19 -4.22
CA VAL A 408 1.07 -19.81 -3.78
C VAL A 408 2.09 -18.88 -4.42
N LEU A 409 1.59 -17.95 -5.22
CA LEU A 409 2.38 -16.93 -5.91
C LEU A 409 1.89 -15.54 -5.49
N GLY A 410 2.80 -14.59 -5.41
CA GLY A 410 2.46 -13.18 -5.30
C GLY A 410 2.89 -12.43 -6.55
N PHE A 411 2.22 -11.32 -6.86
CA PHE A 411 2.58 -10.49 -8.00
C PHE A 411 2.57 -9.01 -7.63
N GLN A 412 3.49 -8.29 -8.23
CA GLN A 412 3.60 -6.84 -8.16
C GLN A 412 4.36 -6.29 -9.37
N ASN A 413 4.21 -5.02 -9.64
CA ASN A 413 4.97 -4.35 -10.67
C ASN A 413 5.94 -3.34 -10.07
N MET A 414 7.17 -3.36 -10.58
CA MET A 414 8.20 -2.38 -10.28
C MET A 414 8.85 -1.97 -11.60
N TYR A 415 8.88 -0.68 -11.89
CA TYR A 415 9.28 -0.17 -13.21
C TYR A 415 8.43 -0.79 -14.34
N ASP A 416 9.09 -1.31 -15.36
CA ASP A 416 8.51 -2.07 -16.46
C ASP A 416 8.60 -3.59 -16.24
N TYR A 417 8.73 -4.05 -14.98
CA TYR A 417 8.79 -5.47 -14.62
C TYR A 417 7.54 -5.91 -13.87
N LEU A 418 6.98 -7.05 -14.30
CA LEU A 418 6.08 -7.85 -13.47
C LEU A 418 6.93 -8.83 -12.66
N ILE A 419 6.91 -8.69 -11.35
CA ILE A 419 7.66 -9.51 -10.41
C ILE A 419 6.70 -10.54 -9.83
N ILE A 420 7.04 -11.81 -10.02
CA ILE A 420 6.30 -12.93 -9.45
C ILE A 420 7.13 -13.53 -8.31
N THR A 421 6.59 -13.53 -7.12
CA THR A 421 7.21 -14.11 -5.93
C THR A 421 6.59 -15.47 -5.63
N LYS A 422 7.37 -16.53 -5.63
CA LYS A 422 6.93 -17.88 -5.28
C LYS A 422 7.06 -18.09 -3.77
N PHE A 423 5.93 -18.27 -3.08
CA PHE A 423 5.87 -18.58 -1.65
C PHE A 423 5.83 -20.08 -1.40
N LYS A 424 5.11 -20.83 -2.25
CA LYS A 424 4.94 -22.26 -2.11
C LYS A 424 4.75 -22.91 -3.48
N ASP A 425 5.36 -24.06 -3.72
CA ASP A 425 5.11 -24.89 -4.88
C ASP A 425 4.21 -26.08 -4.54
N TYR A 426 3.69 -26.77 -5.55
CA TYR A 426 2.79 -27.93 -5.40
C TYR A 426 3.39 -29.04 -4.53
N ASP A 427 4.69 -29.32 -4.71
CA ASP A 427 5.40 -30.41 -4.02
C ASP A 427 5.90 -30.01 -2.61
N GLU A 428 5.79 -28.75 -2.24
CA GLU A 428 6.21 -28.26 -0.94
C GLU A 428 5.12 -28.46 0.10
N GLN A 429 5.46 -29.04 1.27
CA GLN A 429 4.54 -29.18 2.40
C GLN A 429 4.50 -27.94 3.30
N ASN A 430 5.57 -27.15 3.28
CA ASN A 430 5.72 -26.00 4.16
C ASN A 430 4.96 -24.77 3.63
N CYS A 431 3.94 -24.32 4.37
CA CYS A 431 3.19 -23.10 4.08
C CYS A 431 3.75 -21.84 4.75
N LYS A 432 4.76 -21.95 5.64
CA LYS A 432 5.26 -20.80 6.42
C LYS A 432 5.93 -19.72 5.58
N ASN A 433 6.42 -20.07 4.39
CA ASN A 433 7.00 -19.09 3.48
C ASN A 433 5.99 -18.00 3.05
N ILE A 434 4.68 -18.24 3.19
CA ILE A 434 3.64 -17.25 2.91
C ILE A 434 3.76 -16.02 3.83
N PHE A 435 4.29 -16.18 5.05
CA PHE A 435 4.53 -15.05 5.94
C PHE A 435 5.63 -14.09 5.48
N HIS A 436 6.40 -14.42 4.43
CA HIS A 436 7.26 -13.46 3.73
C HIS A 436 6.47 -12.50 2.81
N TYR A 437 5.16 -12.55 2.84
CA TYR A 437 4.31 -11.60 2.11
C TYR A 437 4.61 -10.17 2.56
N HIS A 438 5.04 -9.35 1.60
CA HIS A 438 5.36 -7.94 1.80
C HIS A 438 4.87 -7.15 0.58
N PRO A 439 3.74 -6.44 0.71
CA PRO A 439 3.19 -5.65 -0.39
C PRO A 439 3.99 -4.35 -0.56
N GLU A 440 4.43 -4.15 -1.79
CA GLU A 440 5.16 -2.95 -2.25
C GLU A 440 4.94 -2.80 -3.75
N GLY A 441 5.09 -1.64 -4.32
CA GLY A 441 4.93 -1.47 -5.76
C GLY A 441 3.47 -1.32 -6.22
N SER A 442 3.27 -1.47 -7.50
CA SER A 442 1.99 -1.34 -8.20
C SER A 442 1.50 -2.70 -8.72
N ASN A 443 0.32 -2.76 -9.35
CA ASN A 443 -0.25 -4.00 -9.85
C ASN A 443 -0.80 -3.89 -11.28
N ARG A 444 -0.58 -4.95 -12.07
CA ARG A 444 -1.21 -5.21 -13.38
C ARG A 444 -1.95 -6.54 -13.32
N ASP A 445 -3.14 -6.53 -12.75
CA ASP A 445 -3.95 -7.73 -12.50
C ASP A 445 -4.19 -8.53 -13.78
N GLY A 446 -4.51 -7.86 -14.89
CA GLY A 446 -4.70 -8.52 -16.18
C GLY A 446 -3.46 -9.27 -16.64
N LEU A 447 -2.26 -8.69 -16.53
CA LEU A 447 -1.02 -9.38 -16.92
C LEU A 447 -0.70 -10.56 -15.97
N ALA A 448 -0.96 -10.40 -14.67
CA ALA A 448 -0.77 -11.48 -13.70
C ALA A 448 -1.74 -12.65 -13.98
N LEU A 449 -3.00 -12.36 -14.27
CA LEU A 449 -3.99 -13.38 -14.68
C LEU A 449 -3.58 -14.07 -16.00
N LYS A 450 -3.10 -13.31 -16.97
CA LYS A 450 -2.60 -13.85 -18.25
C LYS A 450 -1.38 -14.76 -18.04
N PHE A 451 -0.49 -14.40 -17.12
CA PHE A 451 0.63 -15.25 -16.69
C PHE A 451 0.13 -16.53 -16.03
N MET A 452 -0.79 -16.44 -15.05
CA MET A 452 -1.36 -17.60 -14.38
C MET A 452 -2.05 -18.54 -15.36
N ARG A 453 -2.87 -18.01 -16.25
CA ARG A 453 -3.52 -18.78 -17.31
C ARG A 453 -2.50 -19.56 -18.15
N ASN A 454 -1.37 -18.94 -18.51
CA ASN A 454 -0.34 -19.59 -19.32
C ASN A 454 0.33 -20.76 -18.60
N ILE A 455 0.68 -20.62 -17.31
CA ILE A 455 1.35 -21.67 -16.55
C ILE A 455 0.40 -22.78 -16.08
N MET A 456 -0.90 -22.51 -16.01
CA MET A 456 -1.92 -23.48 -15.60
C MET A 456 -2.40 -24.37 -16.77
N THR A 457 -2.25 -23.99 -18.03
CA THR A 457 -2.80 -24.72 -19.19
C THR A 457 -2.11 -26.05 -19.48
N GLU A 458 -0.93 -26.30 -18.97
CA GLU A 458 -0.11 -27.47 -19.31
C GLU A 458 -0.48 -28.76 -18.56
N GLN A 459 -1.46 -28.75 -17.66
CA GLN A 459 -1.80 -29.89 -16.82
C GLN A 459 -3.23 -30.41 -17.12
N MET A 460 -3.45 -31.73 -17.02
CA MET A 460 -4.75 -32.38 -17.24
C MET A 460 -5.69 -32.38 -16.02
N GLU A 461 -5.36 -31.68 -14.96
CA GLU A 461 -6.10 -31.66 -13.71
C GLU A 461 -7.23 -30.60 -13.73
N SER A 462 -8.24 -30.78 -12.90
CA SER A 462 -9.22 -29.73 -12.62
C SER A 462 -8.54 -28.57 -11.90
N LYS A 463 -8.72 -27.33 -12.37
CA LYS A 463 -7.94 -26.17 -11.94
C LYS A 463 -8.80 -25.12 -11.31
N LEU A 464 -8.37 -24.67 -10.14
CA LEU A 464 -8.95 -23.53 -9.42
C LEU A 464 -7.87 -22.47 -9.20
N LEU A 465 -8.14 -21.26 -9.66
CA LEU A 465 -7.36 -20.07 -9.35
C LEU A 465 -8.12 -19.24 -8.32
N ILE A 466 -7.50 -18.92 -7.20
CA ILE A 466 -8.03 -18.01 -6.17
C ILE A 466 -7.13 -16.79 -6.13
N MET A 467 -7.67 -15.62 -6.41
CA MET A 467 -6.95 -14.36 -6.41
C MET A 467 -7.37 -13.49 -5.22
N LEU A 468 -6.42 -13.09 -4.37
CA LEU A 468 -6.65 -12.14 -3.29
C LEU A 468 -6.20 -10.76 -3.79
N THR A 469 -7.15 -9.83 -3.93
CA THR A 469 -6.91 -8.48 -4.47
C THR A 469 -7.88 -7.47 -3.87
N ASP A 470 -7.57 -6.17 -3.98
CA ASP A 470 -8.52 -5.09 -3.66
C ASP A 470 -9.30 -4.58 -4.89
N GLY A 471 -9.12 -5.22 -6.04
CA GLY A 471 -9.84 -4.89 -7.27
C GLY A 471 -9.46 -3.54 -7.87
N LYS A 472 -8.32 -2.96 -7.50
CA LYS A 472 -7.84 -1.65 -7.98
C LYS A 472 -6.54 -1.78 -8.77
N PRO A 473 -6.56 -2.36 -9.96
CA PRO A 473 -5.35 -2.47 -10.75
C PRO A 473 -4.82 -1.10 -11.13
N ASN A 474 -3.57 -0.83 -10.77
CA ASN A 474 -2.93 0.46 -11.01
C ASN A 474 -1.41 0.30 -11.17
N ASN A 475 -0.90 0.67 -12.35
CA ASN A 475 0.53 0.77 -12.60
C ASN A 475 0.84 1.93 -13.53
N ILE A 476 1.38 3.01 -12.98
CA ILE A 476 1.82 4.18 -13.73
C ILE A 476 3.33 4.12 -13.85
N VAL A 477 3.81 3.72 -15.03
CA VAL A 477 5.23 3.48 -15.30
C VAL A 477 6.01 4.78 -15.51
N ASN A 478 5.35 5.84 -16.01
CA ASN A 478 6.02 7.05 -16.50
C ASN A 478 5.85 8.29 -15.60
N LEU A 479 5.32 8.17 -14.38
CA LEU A 479 5.00 9.32 -13.54
C LEU A 479 6.24 10.02 -12.94
N ASN A 480 7.33 9.31 -12.71
CA ASN A 480 8.46 9.76 -11.88
C ASN A 480 9.76 9.99 -12.65
N PHE A 481 9.72 9.99 -13.97
CA PHE A 481 10.90 10.29 -14.76
C PHE A 481 11.12 11.80 -14.96
N VAL A 482 11.81 12.42 -14.03
CA VAL A 482 12.47 13.72 -14.21
C VAL A 482 13.76 13.46 -15.01
N GLY A 483 13.62 13.10 -16.29
CA GLY A 483 14.80 12.86 -17.12
C GLY A 483 14.47 12.22 -18.47
N LYS A 484 15.27 12.47 -19.45
CA LYS A 484 15.13 12.31 -20.90
C LYS A 484 14.66 10.97 -21.50
N THR A 485 14.25 9.96 -20.74
CA THR A 485 13.77 8.67 -21.32
C THR A 485 12.58 8.11 -20.57
N ARG A 486 11.44 8.03 -21.26
CA ARG A 486 10.23 7.32 -20.80
C ARG A 486 10.41 5.83 -21.03
N PHE A 487 9.84 5.00 -20.12
CA PHE A 487 9.62 3.58 -20.39
C PHE A 487 8.68 3.44 -21.59
N LYS A 488 8.87 2.38 -22.38
CA LYS A 488 7.98 2.10 -23.50
C LYS A 488 6.64 1.50 -23.06
N ALA A 489 6.62 0.85 -21.89
CA ALA A 489 5.41 0.27 -21.34
C ALA A 489 4.37 1.37 -21.09
N GLN A 490 3.11 1.10 -21.42
CA GLN A 490 1.99 2.02 -21.22
C GLN A 490 1.55 2.04 -19.76
N ASP A 491 1.04 3.19 -19.33
CA ASP A 491 0.37 3.31 -18.03
C ASP A 491 -0.89 2.43 -18.00
N TYR A 492 -1.12 1.78 -16.86
CA TYR A 492 -2.19 0.82 -16.65
C TYR A 492 -3.04 1.26 -15.46
N VAL A 493 -4.10 2.05 -15.76
CA VAL A 493 -4.87 2.72 -14.71
C VAL A 493 -6.35 2.83 -15.07
N GLY A 494 -7.18 2.98 -14.03
CA GLY A 494 -8.59 3.32 -14.14
C GLY A 494 -9.41 2.28 -14.89
N GLU A 495 -10.39 2.74 -15.65
CA GLU A 495 -11.35 1.90 -16.37
C GLU A 495 -10.69 0.94 -17.39
N LEU A 496 -9.57 1.36 -17.99
CA LEU A 496 -8.81 0.53 -18.91
C LEU A 496 -8.24 -0.70 -18.21
N ALA A 497 -7.67 -0.51 -17.02
CA ALA A 497 -7.08 -1.60 -16.23
C ALA A 497 -8.16 -2.57 -15.70
N VAL A 498 -9.30 -2.04 -15.26
CA VAL A 498 -10.46 -2.85 -14.81
C VAL A 498 -11.03 -3.68 -15.96
N LYS A 499 -11.25 -3.08 -17.14
CA LYS A 499 -11.74 -3.80 -18.32
C LYS A 499 -10.78 -4.88 -18.81
N ASP A 500 -9.49 -4.61 -18.76
CA ASP A 500 -8.49 -5.60 -19.12
C ASP A 500 -8.47 -6.77 -18.14
N SER A 501 -8.50 -6.50 -16.84
CA SER A 501 -8.60 -7.53 -15.81
C SER A 501 -9.87 -8.38 -16.00
N ALA A 502 -11.02 -7.75 -16.25
CA ALA A 502 -12.27 -8.45 -16.55
C ALA A 502 -12.18 -9.33 -17.82
N LYS A 503 -11.53 -8.84 -18.88
CA LYS A 503 -11.25 -9.60 -20.10
C LYS A 503 -10.39 -10.84 -19.80
N GLU A 504 -9.33 -10.69 -19.01
CA GLU A 504 -8.46 -11.82 -18.68
C GLU A 504 -9.13 -12.82 -17.73
N VAL A 505 -9.99 -12.40 -16.81
CA VAL A 505 -10.88 -13.28 -16.04
C VAL A 505 -11.77 -14.09 -16.95
N PHE A 506 -12.44 -13.44 -17.91
CA PHE A 506 -13.29 -14.13 -18.89
C PHE A 506 -12.50 -15.15 -19.73
N LEU A 507 -11.32 -14.79 -20.24
CA LEU A 507 -10.46 -15.68 -21.03
C LEU A 507 -9.94 -16.87 -20.20
N THR A 508 -9.68 -16.67 -18.92
CA THR A 508 -9.29 -17.73 -17.98
C THR A 508 -10.41 -18.76 -17.81
N ARG A 509 -11.65 -18.29 -17.65
CA ARG A 509 -12.83 -19.17 -17.57
C ARG A 509 -13.08 -19.95 -18.87
N MET A 510 -12.86 -19.31 -20.02
CA MET A 510 -12.98 -19.98 -21.33
C MET A 510 -12.01 -21.15 -21.47
N GLN A 511 -10.88 -21.16 -20.80
CA GLN A 511 -9.93 -22.28 -20.74
C GLN A 511 -10.28 -23.31 -19.65
N LYS A 512 -11.51 -23.28 -19.13
CA LYS A 512 -12.01 -24.20 -18.10
C LYS A 512 -11.27 -24.11 -16.75
N ILE A 513 -10.51 -23.04 -16.52
CA ILE A 513 -9.93 -22.73 -15.21
C ILE A 513 -11.03 -22.04 -14.39
N LYS A 514 -11.42 -22.65 -13.28
CA LYS A 514 -12.33 -21.99 -12.34
C LYS A 514 -11.59 -20.88 -11.63
N LEU A 515 -12.25 -19.73 -11.42
CA LEU A 515 -11.62 -18.55 -10.84
C LEU A 515 -12.51 -17.96 -9.76
N LEU A 516 -11.91 -17.67 -8.60
CA LEU A 516 -12.53 -17.03 -7.45
C LEU A 516 -11.74 -15.79 -7.07
N GLY A 517 -12.40 -14.62 -7.05
CA GLY A 517 -11.87 -13.41 -6.44
C GLY A 517 -12.15 -13.39 -4.94
N VAL A 518 -11.14 -13.12 -4.14
CA VAL A 518 -11.27 -12.86 -2.70
C VAL A 518 -10.93 -11.41 -2.47
N PHE A 519 -11.96 -10.62 -2.20
CA PHE A 519 -11.85 -9.19 -2.10
C PHE A 519 -11.37 -8.76 -0.73
N THR A 520 -10.22 -8.10 -0.70
CA THR A 520 -9.56 -7.58 0.50
C THR A 520 -9.73 -6.08 0.69
N GLY A 521 -10.39 -5.40 -0.26
CA GLY A 521 -10.61 -3.95 -0.28
C GLY A 521 -11.67 -3.45 0.71
N SER A 522 -12.08 -2.19 0.54
CA SER A 522 -13.16 -1.56 1.31
C SER A 522 -14.53 -1.83 0.69
N GLN A 523 -15.61 -1.65 1.45
CA GLN A 523 -16.97 -1.87 0.93
C GLN A 523 -17.33 -0.93 -0.22
N ASP A 524 -16.74 0.25 -0.26
CA ASP A 524 -17.00 1.26 -1.29
C ASP A 524 -16.43 0.85 -2.66
N ASP A 525 -15.45 -0.05 -2.67
CA ASP A 525 -14.71 -0.49 -3.87
C ASP A 525 -15.30 -1.76 -4.51
N LEU A 526 -16.35 -2.33 -3.93
CA LEU A 526 -17.00 -3.55 -4.44
C LEU A 526 -17.51 -3.44 -5.88
N THR A 527 -17.69 -2.24 -6.40
CA THR A 527 -18.16 -2.03 -7.78
C THR A 527 -17.13 -2.49 -8.80
N PHE A 528 -15.85 -2.24 -8.55
CA PHE A 528 -14.75 -2.69 -9.43
C PHE A 528 -14.59 -4.21 -9.42
N GLU A 529 -14.69 -4.80 -8.24
CA GLU A 529 -14.61 -6.26 -8.08
C GLU A 529 -15.75 -6.98 -8.81
N LYS A 530 -16.98 -6.43 -8.75
CA LYS A 530 -18.12 -6.93 -9.52
C LYS A 530 -17.92 -6.82 -11.02
N GLU A 531 -17.27 -5.76 -11.49
CA GLU A 531 -16.95 -5.59 -12.91
C GLU A 531 -15.90 -6.61 -13.36
N ILE A 532 -14.88 -6.88 -12.53
CA ILE A 532 -13.79 -7.81 -12.84
C ILE A 532 -14.26 -9.27 -12.77
N PHE A 533 -14.82 -9.69 -11.63
CA PHE A 533 -15.13 -11.10 -11.34
C PHE A 533 -16.60 -11.47 -11.54
N THR A 534 -17.48 -10.51 -11.80
CA THR A 534 -18.94 -10.71 -11.92
C THR A 534 -19.57 -11.30 -10.66
N ASN A 535 -19.90 -12.59 -10.66
CA ASN A 535 -20.52 -13.31 -9.52
C ASN A 535 -19.53 -14.22 -8.76
N ASP A 536 -18.34 -14.43 -9.30
CA ASP A 536 -17.37 -15.37 -8.74
C ASP A 536 -16.36 -14.67 -7.84
N PHE A 537 -16.87 -13.88 -6.89
CA PHE A 537 -16.03 -13.26 -5.87
C PHE A 537 -16.70 -13.36 -4.49
N CYS A 538 -15.87 -13.28 -3.46
CA CYS A 538 -16.35 -13.19 -2.08
C CYS A 538 -15.74 -11.98 -1.37
N TYR A 539 -16.60 -11.23 -0.66
CA TYR A 539 -16.19 -10.14 0.20
C TYR A 539 -16.15 -10.62 1.65
N ILE A 540 -15.02 -10.41 2.29
CA ILE A 540 -14.76 -10.84 3.65
C ILE A 540 -14.93 -9.67 4.60
N LYS A 541 -16.04 -9.65 5.33
CA LYS A 541 -16.35 -8.59 6.30
C LYS A 541 -15.54 -8.70 7.58
N SER A 542 -15.18 -9.90 7.98
CA SER A 542 -14.36 -10.15 9.17
C SER A 542 -13.57 -11.44 9.01
N PRO A 543 -12.36 -11.53 9.60
CA PRO A 543 -11.54 -12.73 9.57
C PRO A 543 -12.27 -13.99 10.04
N GLU A 544 -13.21 -13.87 10.97
CA GLU A 544 -13.98 -14.99 11.52
C GLU A 544 -14.95 -15.64 10.50
N MET A 545 -15.43 -14.86 9.52
CA MET A 545 -16.31 -15.32 8.46
C MET A 545 -15.56 -15.90 7.26
N PHE A 546 -14.24 -15.70 7.21
CA PHE A 546 -13.38 -16.04 6.07
C PHE A 546 -13.59 -17.48 5.58
N SER A 547 -13.32 -18.46 6.44
CA SER A 547 -13.38 -19.88 6.06
C SER A 547 -14.77 -20.34 5.65
N LYS A 548 -15.84 -19.77 6.23
CA LYS A 548 -17.21 -20.09 5.82
C LYS A 548 -17.50 -19.56 4.41
N THR A 549 -17.12 -18.32 4.13
CA THR A 549 -17.39 -17.67 2.86
C THR A 549 -16.58 -18.31 1.73
N VAL A 550 -15.27 -18.40 1.90
CA VAL A 550 -14.36 -19.02 0.92
C VAL A 550 -14.67 -20.52 0.78
N GLY A 551 -14.87 -21.22 1.89
CA GLY A 551 -15.19 -22.65 1.89
C GLY A 551 -16.50 -22.98 1.18
N SER A 552 -17.56 -22.17 1.34
CA SER A 552 -18.82 -22.37 0.62
C SER A 552 -18.65 -22.16 -0.89
N PHE A 553 -17.83 -21.20 -1.30
CA PHE A 553 -17.52 -20.95 -2.71
C PHE A 553 -16.72 -22.08 -3.32
N ILE A 554 -15.65 -22.51 -2.68
CA ILE A 554 -14.82 -23.64 -3.16
C ILE A 554 -15.66 -24.92 -3.17
N LYS A 555 -16.48 -25.17 -2.16
CA LYS A 555 -17.42 -26.30 -2.13
C LYS A 555 -18.36 -26.29 -3.34
N ASN A 556 -18.96 -25.16 -3.68
CA ASN A 556 -19.83 -25.03 -4.85
C ASN A 556 -19.06 -25.30 -6.16
N ILE A 557 -17.83 -24.83 -6.25
CA ILE A 557 -16.97 -25.09 -7.42
C ILE A 557 -16.67 -26.59 -7.53
N ILE A 558 -16.26 -27.25 -6.43
CA ILE A 558 -15.96 -28.68 -6.39
C ILE A 558 -17.23 -29.49 -6.74
N SER A 559 -18.40 -29.13 -6.22
CA SER A 559 -19.65 -29.85 -6.50
C SER A 559 -20.12 -29.71 -7.96
N ASN A 560 -19.60 -28.73 -8.71
CA ASN A 560 -19.92 -28.47 -10.11
C ASN A 560 -18.77 -28.88 -11.07
N MET A 561 -17.72 -29.51 -10.57
CA MET A 561 -16.66 -30.16 -11.34
C MET A 561 -17.04 -31.59 -11.69
#